data_13fef00f5d8fdd1b695681e218425739
#
_entry.id   13fef00f5d8fdd1b695681e218425739
#
_cell.length_a   1.000
_cell.length_b   1.000
_cell.length_c   1.000
_cell.angle_alpha   90.00
_cell.angle_beta   90.00
_cell.angle_gamma   90.00
#
_symmetry.space_group_name_H-M   'P 1'
#
loop_
_entity.id
_entity.type
_entity.pdbx_description
1 polymer ?
#
loop_
_entity_poly.entity_id
_entity_poly.type
_entity_poly.pdbx_seq_one_letter_code
_entity_poly.pdbx_strand_id
1 'polypeptide(L)'
;KFIINKKKIFVFGNGGSFADSSHFVGELTATFTKKRKPLPFILLGSNLAAVTAWSNDYKYEDYIERELIAYSKRGDLLILLSTSGGDLKNKQSMNLVNISKVAKKRGVYTICFLGRKGGYLKNNSNINYIVESNITSTIQEVHKNILHSICE
;
A
#
# COMPACT_ATOMS: atom_id res chain seq x y z
N LYS A 1 13.02 -4.96 -11.34
CA LYS A 1 12.29 -4.71 -12.61
C LYS A 1 11.58 -3.36 -12.64
N PHE A 2 10.73 -3.01 -11.65
CA PHE A 2 9.98 -1.73 -11.63
C PHE A 2 10.91 -0.52 -11.52
N ILE A 3 11.88 -0.55 -10.60
CA ILE A 3 12.86 0.53 -10.39
C ILE A 3 13.71 0.74 -11.66
N ILE A 4 14.23 -0.33 -12.25
CA ILE A 4 15.06 -0.28 -13.45
C ILE A 4 14.29 0.37 -14.63
N ASN A 5 13.00 0.07 -14.75
CA ASN A 5 12.14 0.60 -15.81
C ASN A 5 11.53 1.98 -15.48
N LYS A 6 12.01 2.67 -14.44
CA LYS A 6 11.52 3.98 -13.99
C LYS A 6 9.99 4.02 -13.76
N LYS A 7 9.41 2.90 -13.30
CA LYS A 7 7.99 2.82 -12.93
C LYS A 7 7.76 3.48 -11.59
N LYS A 8 6.60 4.09 -11.42
CA LYS A 8 6.17 4.60 -10.12
C LYS A 8 5.76 3.46 -9.21
N ILE A 9 6.04 3.61 -7.93
CA ILE A 9 5.68 2.65 -6.90
C ILE A 9 4.83 3.38 -5.87
N PHE A 10 3.56 3.03 -5.84
CA PHE A 10 2.58 3.57 -4.90
C PHE A 10 2.53 2.68 -3.67
N VAL A 11 2.47 3.28 -2.49
CA VAL A 11 2.40 2.54 -1.22
C VAL A 11 1.23 3.05 -0.41
N PHE A 12 0.48 2.15 0.22
CA PHE A 12 -0.63 2.51 1.08
C PHE A 12 -0.94 1.42 2.13
N GLY A 13 -1.44 1.85 3.28
CA GLY A 13 -2.03 1.05 4.35
C GLY A 13 -2.94 1.90 5.22
N ASN A 14 -3.63 1.32 6.18
CA ASN A 14 -4.45 2.05 7.15
C ASN A 14 -3.77 2.09 8.52
N GLY A 15 -3.98 3.15 9.30
CA GLY A 15 -3.54 3.25 10.70
C GLY A 15 -2.04 3.00 10.86
N GLY A 16 -1.63 2.02 11.68
CA GLY A 16 -0.23 1.65 11.85
C GLY A 16 0.43 1.18 10.55
N SER A 17 -0.31 0.50 9.68
CA SER A 17 0.19 0.14 8.35
C SER A 17 0.39 1.37 7.45
N PHE A 18 -0.33 2.49 7.66
CA PHE A 18 -0.06 3.76 6.98
C PHE A 18 1.24 4.38 7.51
N ALA A 19 1.47 4.34 8.83
CA ALA A 19 2.73 4.80 9.42
C ALA A 19 3.94 4.02 8.87
N ASP A 20 3.83 2.69 8.77
CA ASP A 20 4.86 1.84 8.18
C ASP A 20 5.04 2.13 6.67
N SER A 21 3.95 2.39 5.94
CA SER A 21 4.01 2.81 4.53
C SER A 21 4.73 4.15 4.35
N SER A 22 4.45 5.12 5.23
CA SER A 22 5.10 6.43 5.23
C SER A 22 6.59 6.33 5.51
N HIS A 23 6.97 5.55 6.52
CA HIS A 23 8.36 5.27 6.86
C HIS A 23 9.09 4.65 5.66
N PHE A 24 8.53 3.59 5.09
CA PHE A 24 9.11 2.87 3.95
C PHE A 24 9.34 3.78 2.74
N VAL A 25 8.36 4.61 2.39
CA VAL A 25 8.48 5.59 1.30
C VAL A 25 9.57 6.61 1.62
N GLY A 26 9.65 7.09 2.87
CA GLY A 26 10.67 8.03 3.32
C GLY A 26 12.09 7.51 3.11
N GLU A 27 12.36 6.26 3.50
CA GLU A 27 13.68 5.64 3.34
C GLU A 27 14.08 5.46 1.88
N LEU A 28 13.12 5.21 0.98
CA LEU A 28 13.39 4.97 -0.43
C LEU A 28 13.47 6.25 -1.26
N THR A 29 12.80 7.32 -0.84
CA THR A 29 12.87 8.63 -1.49
C THR A 29 14.02 9.49 -0.98
N ALA A 30 14.38 9.38 0.30
CA ALA A 30 15.53 10.05 0.89
C ALA A 30 16.78 9.16 0.82
N THR A 31 17.11 8.52 1.93
CA THR A 31 18.23 7.57 2.03
C THR A 31 18.04 6.70 3.27
N PHE A 32 18.57 5.47 3.25
CA PHE A 32 18.59 4.57 4.40
C PHE A 32 20.04 4.27 4.81
N THR A 33 20.47 3.02 4.76
CA THR A 33 21.83 2.62 5.15
C THR A 33 22.91 3.05 4.14
N LYS A 34 22.52 3.19 2.86
CA LYS A 34 23.43 3.55 1.77
C LYS A 34 22.94 4.78 1.04
N LYS A 35 23.86 5.73 0.78
CA LYS A 35 23.58 6.88 -0.08
C LYS A 35 23.28 6.39 -1.51
N ARG A 36 22.09 6.75 -2.05
CA ARG A 36 21.65 6.35 -3.38
C ARG A 36 20.84 7.45 -4.05
N LYS A 37 20.58 7.30 -5.35
CA LYS A 37 19.61 8.15 -6.05
C LYS A 37 18.20 7.92 -5.50
N PRO A 38 17.35 8.97 -5.41
CA PRO A 38 15.98 8.82 -4.95
C PRO A 38 15.19 7.87 -5.86
N LEU A 39 14.37 7.04 -5.26
CA LEU A 39 13.52 6.10 -5.97
C LEU A 39 12.08 6.64 -6.10
N PRO A 40 11.35 6.28 -7.17
CA PRO A 40 10.04 6.85 -7.48
C PRO A 40 8.91 6.24 -6.64
N PHE A 41 9.04 6.31 -5.32
CA PHE A 41 8.02 5.85 -4.37
C PHE A 41 7.08 6.99 -3.99
N ILE A 42 5.79 6.72 -3.90
CA ILE A 42 4.73 7.69 -3.63
C ILE A 42 3.81 7.11 -2.54
N LEU A 43 3.70 7.82 -1.42
CA LEU A 43 2.72 7.51 -0.38
C LEU A 43 1.35 8.05 -0.81
N LEU A 44 0.39 7.16 -1.02
CA LEU A 44 -1.00 7.56 -1.24
C LEU A 44 -1.65 7.98 0.09
N GLY A 45 -2.56 8.94 0.04
CA GLY A 45 -3.24 9.46 1.24
C GLY A 45 -2.40 10.42 2.06
N SER A 46 -1.25 10.89 1.57
CA SER A 46 -0.39 11.83 2.28
C SER A 46 -0.91 13.27 2.30
N ASN A 47 -1.78 13.64 1.35
CA ASN A 47 -2.43 14.95 1.33
C ASN A 47 -3.65 14.95 2.26
N LEU A 48 -3.43 15.32 3.51
CA LEU A 48 -4.47 15.31 4.53
C LEU A 48 -5.64 16.25 4.20
N ALA A 49 -5.39 17.39 3.56
CA ALA A 49 -6.45 18.31 3.14
C ALA A 49 -7.39 17.64 2.13
N ALA A 50 -6.85 16.92 1.15
CA ALA A 50 -7.65 16.23 0.17
C ALA A 50 -8.39 15.01 0.77
N VAL A 51 -7.74 14.24 1.66
CA VAL A 51 -8.38 13.12 2.38
C VAL A 51 -9.57 13.62 3.19
N THR A 52 -9.39 14.69 3.98
CA THR A 52 -10.45 15.22 4.86
C THR A 52 -11.59 15.86 4.07
N ALA A 53 -11.30 16.65 3.04
CA ALA A 53 -12.32 17.25 2.17
C ALA A 53 -13.15 16.15 1.48
N TRP A 54 -12.50 15.16 0.87
CA TRP A 54 -13.24 14.07 0.24
C TRP A 54 -14.09 13.28 1.23
N SER A 55 -13.54 12.98 2.42
CA SER A 55 -14.25 12.21 3.44
C SER A 55 -15.44 12.96 4.02
N ASN A 56 -15.41 14.30 4.01
CA ASN A 56 -16.54 15.14 4.43
C ASN A 56 -17.71 15.11 3.42
N ASP A 57 -17.39 15.13 2.13
CA ASP A 57 -18.39 15.25 1.06
C ASP A 57 -18.82 13.90 0.48
N TYR A 58 -17.96 12.91 0.60
CA TYR A 58 -18.14 11.57 0.04
C TYR A 58 -17.72 10.49 1.04
N LYS A 59 -17.27 9.30 0.54
CA LYS A 59 -16.84 8.21 1.40
C LYS A 59 -15.31 8.15 1.49
N TYR A 60 -14.78 8.06 2.70
CA TYR A 60 -13.36 7.85 2.96
C TYR A 60 -12.77 6.68 2.13
N GLU A 61 -13.53 5.60 1.98
CA GLU A 61 -13.10 4.40 1.28
C GLU A 61 -12.80 4.58 -0.21
N ASP A 62 -13.29 5.67 -0.83
CA ASP A 62 -13.15 5.93 -2.27
C ASP A 62 -12.01 6.91 -2.58
N TYR A 63 -11.43 7.58 -1.56
CA TYR A 63 -10.42 8.62 -1.81
C TYR A 63 -9.11 8.06 -2.39
N ILE A 64 -8.60 6.98 -1.82
CA ILE A 64 -7.28 6.46 -2.17
C ILE A 64 -7.23 5.94 -3.61
N GLU A 65 -8.33 5.35 -4.08
CA GLU A 65 -8.41 4.93 -5.49
C GLU A 65 -8.37 6.11 -6.46
N ARG A 66 -8.90 7.28 -6.08
CA ARG A 66 -8.83 8.50 -6.90
C ARG A 66 -7.39 8.98 -7.09
N GLU A 67 -6.58 8.97 -6.04
CA GLU A 67 -5.15 9.29 -6.16
C GLU A 67 -4.44 8.30 -7.08
N LEU A 68 -4.71 7.00 -6.96
CA LEU A 68 -4.14 6.01 -7.86
C LEU A 68 -4.57 6.26 -9.31
N ILE A 69 -5.84 6.60 -9.54
CA ILE A 69 -6.35 6.94 -10.89
C ILE A 69 -5.61 8.14 -11.48
N ALA A 70 -5.40 9.19 -10.68
CA ALA A 70 -4.73 10.42 -11.13
C ALA A 70 -3.26 10.20 -11.50
N TYR A 71 -2.53 9.39 -10.75
CA TYR A 71 -1.08 9.32 -10.85
C TYR A 71 -0.54 8.09 -11.57
N SER A 72 -1.31 6.97 -11.60
CA SER A 72 -0.80 5.70 -12.13
C SER A 72 -0.90 5.58 -13.64
N LYS A 73 0.04 4.81 -14.18
CA LYS A 73 0.06 4.35 -15.58
C LYS A 73 0.17 2.82 -15.59
N ARG A 74 -0.21 2.22 -16.71
CA ARG A 74 -0.04 0.78 -16.93
C ARG A 74 1.40 0.34 -16.69
N GLY A 75 1.58 -0.71 -15.91
CA GLY A 75 2.89 -1.27 -15.57
C GLY A 75 3.56 -0.63 -14.36
N ASP A 76 2.93 0.34 -13.68
CA ASP A 76 3.35 0.80 -12.35
C ASP A 76 3.09 -0.28 -11.29
N LEU A 77 3.59 -0.06 -10.07
CA LEU A 77 3.46 -0.96 -8.93
C LEU A 77 2.64 -0.31 -7.82
N LEU A 78 1.76 -1.08 -7.21
CA LEU A 78 1.06 -0.75 -5.97
C LEU A 78 1.48 -1.73 -4.88
N ILE A 79 1.94 -1.20 -3.75
CA ILE A 79 2.26 -1.98 -2.54
C ILE A 79 1.21 -1.65 -1.48
N LEU A 80 0.54 -2.68 -0.97
CA LEU A 80 -0.49 -2.56 0.06
C LEU A 80 -0.06 -3.28 1.34
N LEU A 81 -0.18 -2.58 2.48
CA LEU A 81 0.04 -3.13 3.81
C LEU A 81 -1.28 -3.26 4.55
N SER A 82 -1.59 -4.45 5.04
CA SER A 82 -2.84 -4.67 5.79
C SER A 82 -2.74 -5.87 6.74
N THR A 83 -3.11 -5.68 7.99
CA THR A 83 -3.17 -6.78 8.96
C THR A 83 -4.38 -7.70 8.76
N SER A 84 -5.43 -7.25 8.03
CA SER A 84 -6.64 -8.02 7.76
C SER A 84 -6.80 -8.45 6.29
N GLY A 85 -6.20 -7.72 5.36
CA GLY A 85 -6.34 -7.95 3.91
C GLY A 85 -7.68 -7.55 3.31
N GLY A 86 -8.54 -6.86 4.07
CA GLY A 86 -9.88 -6.45 3.65
C GLY A 86 -10.94 -7.55 3.84
N ASP A 87 -12.13 -7.14 4.28
CA ASP A 87 -13.28 -8.03 4.53
C ASP A 87 -14.55 -7.42 3.92
N LEU A 88 -15.06 -8.05 2.87
CA LEU A 88 -16.28 -7.61 2.18
C LEU A 88 -17.52 -7.77 3.05
N LYS A 89 -17.60 -8.83 3.86
CA LYS A 89 -18.76 -9.13 4.70
C LYS A 89 -18.93 -8.09 5.81
N ASN A 90 -17.82 -7.79 6.49
CA ASN A 90 -17.80 -6.84 7.60
C ASN A 90 -17.46 -5.40 7.15
N LYS A 91 -17.32 -5.15 5.85
CA LYS A 91 -16.94 -3.85 5.25
C LYS A 91 -15.66 -3.25 5.87
N GLN A 92 -14.70 -4.10 6.24
CA GLN A 92 -13.43 -3.66 6.82
C GLN A 92 -12.39 -3.40 5.73
N SER A 93 -11.67 -2.27 5.85
CA SER A 93 -10.60 -1.87 4.92
C SER A 93 -11.06 -1.83 3.44
N MET A 94 -12.26 -1.30 3.20
CA MET A 94 -12.86 -1.22 1.87
C MET A 94 -12.04 -0.36 0.90
N ASN A 95 -11.33 0.66 1.40
CA ASN A 95 -10.39 1.44 0.60
C ASN A 95 -9.27 0.59 -0.02
N LEU A 96 -8.77 -0.42 0.70
CA LEU A 96 -7.78 -1.37 0.16
C LEU A 96 -8.40 -2.31 -0.88
N VAL A 97 -9.64 -2.73 -0.66
CA VAL A 97 -10.40 -3.52 -1.63
C VAL A 97 -10.63 -2.73 -2.91
N ASN A 98 -11.10 -1.49 -2.79
CA ASN A 98 -11.42 -0.63 -3.92
C ASN A 98 -10.18 -0.30 -4.76
N ILE A 99 -9.09 0.14 -4.10
CA ILE A 99 -7.85 0.45 -4.82
C ILE A 99 -7.25 -0.76 -5.54
N SER A 100 -7.37 -1.98 -4.98
CA SER A 100 -6.88 -3.19 -5.64
C SER A 100 -7.67 -3.51 -6.91
N LYS A 101 -8.99 -3.29 -6.92
CA LYS A 101 -9.84 -3.43 -8.11
C LYS A 101 -9.45 -2.42 -9.20
N VAL A 102 -9.20 -1.16 -8.80
CA VAL A 102 -8.76 -0.11 -9.73
C VAL A 102 -7.38 -0.43 -10.27
N ALA A 103 -6.43 -0.86 -9.44
CA ALA A 103 -5.09 -1.27 -9.87
C ALA A 103 -5.17 -2.36 -10.97
N LYS A 104 -5.98 -3.39 -10.75
CA LYS A 104 -6.20 -4.47 -11.73
C LYS A 104 -6.73 -3.94 -13.06
N LYS A 105 -7.77 -3.08 -13.03
CA LYS A 105 -8.37 -2.49 -14.24
C LYS A 105 -7.36 -1.62 -15.00
N ARG A 106 -6.46 -0.93 -14.31
CA ARG A 106 -5.46 -0.04 -14.91
C ARG A 106 -4.16 -0.76 -15.34
N GLY A 107 -4.03 -2.05 -15.07
CA GLY A 107 -2.81 -2.81 -15.33
C GLY A 107 -1.64 -2.38 -14.45
N VAL A 108 -1.93 -1.93 -13.23
CA VAL A 108 -0.96 -1.68 -12.16
C VAL A 108 -0.72 -2.99 -11.43
N TYR A 109 0.54 -3.38 -11.28
CA TYR A 109 0.92 -4.60 -10.59
C TYR A 109 0.76 -4.42 -9.08
N THR A 110 0.26 -5.42 -8.37
CA THR A 110 -0.04 -5.28 -6.93
C THR A 110 0.73 -6.31 -6.10
N ILE A 111 1.46 -5.82 -5.09
CA ILE A 111 2.12 -6.62 -4.06
C ILE A 111 1.47 -6.28 -2.72
N CYS A 112 1.10 -7.30 -1.94
CA CYS A 112 0.46 -7.11 -0.64
C CYS A 112 1.26 -7.76 0.48
N PHE A 113 1.47 -7.01 1.56
CA PHE A 113 1.92 -7.51 2.86
C PHE A 113 0.70 -7.64 3.76
N LEU A 114 0.35 -8.86 4.11
CA LEU A 114 -0.92 -9.20 4.75
C LEU A 114 -0.69 -9.89 6.09
N GLY A 115 -1.70 -9.89 6.92
CA GLY A 115 -1.73 -10.67 8.14
C GLY A 115 -2.93 -11.61 8.19
N ARG A 116 -3.06 -12.34 9.29
CA ARG A 116 -4.15 -13.31 9.53
C ARG A 116 -4.24 -14.33 8.39
N LYS A 117 -5.39 -14.40 7.74
CA LYS A 117 -5.66 -15.28 6.59
C LYS A 117 -5.54 -14.58 5.24
N GLY A 118 -5.12 -13.29 5.24
CA GLY A 118 -4.89 -12.48 4.03
C GLY A 118 -6.11 -11.82 3.42
N GLY A 119 -7.32 -12.09 3.94
CA GLY A 119 -8.57 -11.45 3.51
C GLY A 119 -8.84 -11.47 2.01
N TYR A 120 -9.54 -10.44 1.52
CA TYR A 120 -9.87 -10.27 0.10
C TYR A 120 -8.62 -10.16 -0.78
N LEU A 121 -7.58 -9.47 -0.30
CA LEU A 121 -6.38 -9.19 -1.09
C LEU A 121 -5.54 -10.43 -1.39
N LYS A 122 -5.61 -11.49 -0.58
CA LYS A 122 -4.90 -12.75 -0.82
C LYS A 122 -5.10 -13.29 -2.24
N ASN A 123 -6.35 -13.28 -2.70
CA ASN A 123 -6.72 -13.83 -4.01
C ASN A 123 -6.86 -12.73 -5.09
N ASN A 124 -6.60 -11.46 -4.76
CA ASN A 124 -6.81 -10.31 -5.62
C ASN A 124 -5.59 -9.41 -5.76
N SER A 125 -4.40 -9.96 -5.50
CA SER A 125 -3.09 -9.34 -5.74
C SER A 125 -2.23 -10.24 -6.64
N ASN A 126 -1.18 -9.68 -7.24
CA ASN A 126 -0.25 -10.45 -8.07
C ASN A 126 0.74 -11.25 -7.22
N ILE A 127 1.20 -10.66 -6.12
CA ILE A 127 2.04 -11.31 -5.11
C ILE A 127 1.51 -10.92 -3.74
N ASN A 128 1.53 -11.84 -2.80
CA ASN A 128 1.29 -11.53 -1.41
C ASN A 128 2.24 -12.28 -0.48
N TYR A 129 2.56 -11.63 0.64
CA TYR A 129 3.25 -12.22 1.78
C TYR A 129 2.30 -12.16 2.97
N ILE A 130 2.05 -13.31 3.61
CA ILE A 130 1.08 -13.41 4.71
C ILE A 130 1.80 -13.78 5.99
N VAL A 131 1.68 -12.92 7.01
CA VAL A 131 2.10 -13.22 8.37
C VAL A 131 0.97 -13.95 9.07
N GLU A 132 1.15 -15.24 9.35
CA GLU A 132 0.16 -16.10 10.01
C GLU A 132 0.09 -15.82 11.52
N SER A 133 -0.40 -14.63 11.86
CA SER A 133 -0.67 -14.18 13.23
C SER A 133 -2.01 -13.46 13.30
N ASN A 134 -2.68 -13.53 14.45
CA ASN A 134 -3.90 -12.76 14.74
C ASN A 134 -3.60 -11.48 15.53
N ILE A 135 -2.36 -11.26 15.95
CA ILE A 135 -1.92 -10.11 16.75
C ILE A 135 -1.45 -9.02 15.80
N THR A 136 -2.16 -7.90 15.80
CA THR A 136 -1.90 -6.77 14.88
C THR A 136 -0.48 -6.22 15.00
N SER A 137 0.02 -6.03 16.22
CA SER A 137 1.40 -5.53 16.45
C SER A 137 2.45 -6.49 15.88
N THR A 138 2.33 -7.78 16.14
CA THR A 138 3.25 -8.79 15.58
C THR A 138 3.27 -8.77 14.05
N ILE A 139 2.09 -8.65 13.42
CA ILE A 139 2.00 -8.56 11.96
C ILE A 139 2.75 -7.32 11.44
N GLN A 140 2.53 -6.17 12.07
CA GLN A 140 3.18 -4.90 11.69
C GLN A 140 4.69 -4.94 11.92
N GLU A 141 5.17 -5.50 13.02
CA GLU A 141 6.60 -5.68 13.28
C GLU A 141 7.28 -6.53 12.20
N VAL A 142 6.65 -7.64 11.81
CA VAL A 142 7.18 -8.50 10.72
C VAL A 142 7.14 -7.75 9.39
N HIS A 143 6.05 -7.04 9.06
CA HIS A 143 5.98 -6.21 7.85
C HIS A 143 7.11 -5.20 7.81
N LYS A 144 7.33 -4.45 8.91
CA LYS A 144 8.39 -3.46 9.00
C LYS A 144 9.79 -4.06 8.81
N ASN A 145 10.04 -5.22 9.40
CA ASN A 145 11.32 -5.92 9.25
C ASN A 145 11.60 -6.27 7.77
N ILE A 146 10.58 -6.77 7.06
CA ILE A 146 10.69 -7.08 5.63
C ILE A 146 10.92 -5.80 4.81
N LEU A 147 10.20 -4.71 5.12
CA LEU A 147 10.34 -3.44 4.41
C LEU A 147 11.75 -2.85 4.59
N HIS A 148 12.34 -2.92 5.79
CA HIS A 148 13.73 -2.53 6.02
C HIS A 148 14.71 -3.37 5.17
N SER A 149 14.50 -4.69 5.10
CA SER A 149 15.33 -5.57 4.24
C SER A 149 15.21 -5.23 2.75
N ILE A 150 14.07 -4.67 2.32
CA ILE A 150 13.90 -4.17 0.94
C ILE A 150 14.64 -2.84 0.74
N CYS A 151 14.77 -2.02 1.78
CA CYS A 151 15.46 -0.72 1.73
C CYS A 151 17.00 -0.87 1.60
N GLU A 152 17.58 -1.95 2.10
CA GLU A 152 19.04 -2.25 2.02
C GLU A 152 19.50 -2.65 0.61
#